data_97cc72ab846536d607c1dae9a2256ed7
#
_entry.id   97cc72ab846536d607c1dae9a2256ed7
#
_cell.length_a   1.000
_cell.length_b   1.000
_cell.length_c   1.000
_cell.angle_alpha   90.00
_cell.angle_beta   90.00
_cell.angle_gamma   90.00
#
_symmetry.space_group_name_H-M   'P 1'
#
loop_
_entity.id
_entity.type
_entity.pdbx_description
1 polymer ?
#
loop_
_entity_poly.entity_id
_entity_poly.type
_entity_poly.pdbx_seq_one_letter_code
_entity_poly.pdbx_strand_id
1 'polypeptide(L)'
;MAEQRTKRPRGPMGGPGRGMMPGEKPKDFKNSIGKLVRYLGRYWYAIVAVMIFAAVSTVFSVAGPKVMARATNALVEGLGKKIAGTGSIDFTYIAKVLLFTLGLYICSAVFSFIQGMIMTGITQKTCYRMRKEISEKINRMPMKYFESRTYGEVLSRITNDVDTLGQGLNQSITTIITSVATLIGVLVMMLSISPLMTLIALVILPISMGLIGFVTKKSQKYFRAQQEYLGHINGQVEEVYGGHLVIKAFNREKDTIEEFEKTNDILYDSAWKSQFLSGMMQPIMMFV
;
A
#
# COMPACT_ATOMS: atom_id res chain seq x y z
N MET A 1 8.74 55.16 -15.51
CA MET A 1 9.58 53.98 -15.18
C MET A 1 8.81 53.11 -14.20
N ALA A 2 8.20 52.04 -14.68
CA ALA A 2 7.40 51.12 -13.87
C ALA A 2 8.28 49.92 -13.49
N GLU A 3 8.48 49.73 -12.20
CA GLU A 3 9.32 48.71 -11.61
C GLU A 3 8.61 47.35 -11.66
N GLN A 4 9.11 46.47 -12.51
CA GLN A 4 8.65 45.07 -12.60
C GLN A 4 9.09 44.31 -11.35
N ARG A 5 8.18 44.10 -10.39
CA ARG A 5 8.36 43.13 -9.28
C ARG A 5 8.37 41.69 -9.81
N THR A 6 9.54 41.12 -9.96
CA THR A 6 9.73 39.70 -10.24
C THR A 6 9.20 38.87 -9.07
N LYS A 7 8.14 38.09 -9.32
CA LYS A 7 7.66 37.06 -8.38
C LYS A 7 8.72 35.97 -8.23
N ARG A 8 9.37 35.91 -7.08
CA ARG A 8 10.23 34.78 -6.71
C ARG A 8 9.38 33.50 -6.57
N PRO A 9 9.80 32.37 -7.15
CA PRO A 9 9.13 31.10 -6.91
C PRO A 9 9.34 30.68 -5.44
N ARG A 10 8.23 30.51 -4.71
CA ARG A 10 8.24 29.89 -3.36
C ARG A 10 8.63 28.42 -3.52
N GLY A 11 9.78 28.03 -2.99
CA GLY A 11 10.21 26.66 -2.85
C GLY A 11 9.27 25.89 -1.91
N PRO A 12 9.08 24.59 -2.10
CA PRO A 12 8.23 23.79 -1.23
C PRO A 12 8.92 23.58 0.12
N MET A 13 8.44 24.29 1.16
CA MET A 13 8.76 23.98 2.55
C MET A 13 8.13 22.64 2.90
N GLY A 14 8.97 21.60 3.03
CA GLY A 14 8.55 20.28 3.46
C GLY A 14 8.18 20.26 4.94
N GLY A 15 6.88 20.28 5.26
CA GLY A 15 6.36 19.93 6.57
C GLY A 15 6.20 18.41 6.72
N PRO A 16 6.41 17.82 7.92
CA PRO A 16 6.15 16.40 8.16
C PRO A 16 4.64 16.19 8.27
N GLY A 17 4.05 15.61 7.23
CA GLY A 17 2.61 15.33 7.22
C GLY A 17 1.99 15.32 5.82
N ARG A 18 2.69 14.76 4.82
CA ARG A 18 2.03 14.38 3.57
C ARG A 18 1.13 13.17 3.84
N GLY A 19 -0.06 13.43 4.41
CA GLY A 19 -1.19 12.52 4.23
C GLY A 19 -1.33 12.23 2.73
N MET A 20 -1.49 10.97 2.36
CA MET A 20 -1.76 10.52 1.00
C MET A 20 -2.82 11.43 0.38
N MET A 21 -2.40 12.40 -0.44
CA MET A 21 -3.34 13.04 -1.38
C MET A 21 -3.93 11.90 -2.21
N PRO A 22 -5.25 11.81 -2.36
CA PRO A 22 -5.84 10.86 -3.30
C PRO A 22 -5.21 11.16 -4.66
N GLY A 23 -4.42 10.19 -5.16
CA GLY A 23 -3.75 10.34 -6.46
C GLY A 23 -4.78 10.75 -7.50
N GLU A 24 -4.45 11.72 -8.35
CA GLU A 24 -5.33 12.14 -9.46
C GLU A 24 -5.82 10.90 -10.18
N LYS A 25 -7.14 10.72 -10.23
CA LYS A 25 -7.74 9.59 -10.95
C LYS A 25 -7.31 9.69 -12.41
N PRO A 26 -6.67 8.66 -12.98
CA PRO A 26 -6.25 8.71 -14.37
C PRO A 26 -7.47 8.95 -15.26
N LYS A 27 -7.37 9.93 -16.16
CA LYS A 27 -8.46 10.33 -17.08
C LYS A 27 -8.97 9.16 -17.93
N ASP A 28 -8.13 8.13 -18.17
CA ASP A 28 -8.42 6.96 -19.03
C ASP A 28 -7.74 5.70 -18.48
N PHE A 29 -8.19 5.23 -17.31
CA PHE A 29 -7.60 4.07 -16.62
C PHE A 29 -7.58 2.79 -17.48
N LYS A 30 -8.70 2.48 -18.13
CA LYS A 30 -8.86 1.26 -18.95
C LYS A 30 -7.93 1.25 -20.16
N ASN A 31 -7.77 2.38 -20.83
CA ASN A 31 -6.90 2.51 -22.01
C ASN A 31 -5.41 2.49 -21.61
N SER A 32 -5.07 3.08 -20.48
CA SER A 32 -3.70 3.07 -19.94
C SER A 32 -3.26 1.67 -19.54
N ILE A 33 -4.10 0.91 -18.84
CA ILE A 33 -3.83 -0.50 -18.51
C ILE A 33 -3.74 -1.35 -19.78
N GLY A 34 -4.62 -1.16 -20.76
CA GLY A 34 -4.57 -1.90 -22.02
C GLY A 34 -3.25 -1.70 -22.77
N LYS A 35 -2.71 -0.47 -22.80
CA LYS A 35 -1.39 -0.17 -23.38
C LYS A 35 -0.29 -0.88 -22.60
N LEU A 36 -0.34 -0.83 -21.27
CA LEU A 36 0.64 -1.46 -20.39
C LEU A 36 0.71 -2.98 -20.60
N VAL A 37 -0.46 -3.63 -20.62
CA VAL A 37 -0.58 -5.07 -20.90
C VAL A 37 -0.02 -5.42 -22.26
N ARG A 38 -0.21 -4.56 -23.28
CA ARG A 38 0.36 -4.76 -24.62
C ARG A 38 1.89 -4.67 -24.62
N TYR A 39 2.48 -3.76 -23.81
CA TYR A 39 3.94 -3.70 -23.63
C TYR A 39 4.51 -4.95 -22.97
N LEU A 40 3.82 -5.46 -21.94
CA LEU A 40 4.20 -6.67 -21.22
C LEU A 40 3.93 -7.95 -22.03
N GLY A 41 2.95 -7.93 -22.92
CA GLY A 41 2.58 -9.08 -23.76
C GLY A 41 3.73 -9.64 -24.59
N ARG A 42 4.75 -8.83 -24.92
CA ARG A 42 5.97 -9.31 -25.59
C ARG A 42 6.79 -10.28 -24.72
N TYR A 43 6.66 -10.20 -23.40
CA TYR A 43 7.39 -11.00 -22.43
C TYR A 43 6.51 -12.08 -21.78
N TRP A 44 5.43 -12.49 -22.45
CA TRP A 44 4.44 -13.39 -21.88
C TRP A 44 5.03 -14.74 -21.39
N TYR A 45 6.02 -15.30 -22.12
CA TYR A 45 6.71 -16.51 -21.67
C TYR A 45 7.43 -16.30 -20.33
N ALA A 46 8.09 -15.16 -20.16
CA ALA A 46 8.77 -14.83 -18.91
C ALA A 46 7.77 -14.57 -17.77
N ILE A 47 6.59 -13.97 -18.08
CA ILE A 47 5.52 -13.78 -17.09
C ILE A 47 4.92 -15.13 -16.67
N VAL A 48 4.73 -16.06 -17.62
CA VAL A 48 4.32 -17.44 -17.30
C VAL A 48 5.34 -18.13 -16.41
N ALA A 49 6.65 -17.98 -16.70
CA ALA A 49 7.69 -18.50 -15.82
C ALA A 49 7.60 -17.90 -14.40
N VAL A 50 7.41 -16.58 -14.30
CA VAL A 50 7.20 -15.89 -13.00
C VAL A 50 6.00 -16.48 -12.27
N MET A 51 4.87 -16.74 -12.94
CA MET A 51 3.69 -17.38 -12.34
C MET A 51 3.97 -18.80 -11.84
N ILE A 52 4.72 -19.60 -12.61
CA ILE A 52 5.10 -20.95 -12.22
C ILE A 52 6.00 -20.91 -10.97
N PHE A 53 7.04 -20.08 -10.97
CA PHE A 53 7.93 -19.93 -9.81
C PHE A 53 7.19 -19.41 -8.58
N ALA A 54 6.25 -18.49 -8.75
CA ALA A 54 5.39 -18.01 -7.67
C ALA A 54 4.52 -19.14 -7.11
N ALA A 55 3.87 -19.92 -7.98
CA ALA A 55 3.03 -21.03 -7.55
C ALA A 55 3.86 -22.09 -6.78
N VAL A 56 5.03 -22.46 -7.29
CA VAL A 56 5.94 -23.43 -6.62
C VAL A 56 6.41 -22.88 -5.28
N SER A 57 6.87 -21.62 -5.23
CA SER A 57 7.28 -20.97 -3.97
C SER A 57 6.13 -20.98 -2.95
N THR A 58 4.91 -20.66 -3.41
CA THR A 58 3.71 -20.64 -2.54
C THR A 58 3.39 -22.05 -2.01
N VAL A 59 3.46 -23.07 -2.83
CA VAL A 59 3.22 -24.47 -2.38
C VAL A 59 4.18 -24.83 -1.24
N PHE A 60 5.46 -24.55 -1.37
CA PHE A 60 6.43 -24.81 -0.30
C PHE A 60 6.16 -23.97 0.95
N SER A 61 5.83 -22.70 0.78
CA SER A 61 5.52 -21.80 1.90
C SER A 61 4.26 -22.22 2.66
N VAL A 62 3.19 -22.55 1.94
CA VAL A 62 1.88 -22.93 2.52
C VAL A 62 1.91 -24.35 3.12
N ALA A 63 2.77 -25.23 2.62
CA ALA A 63 2.96 -26.57 3.22
C ALA A 63 3.68 -26.52 4.57
N GLY A 64 4.51 -25.50 4.81
CA GLY A 64 5.31 -25.35 6.04
C GLY A 64 4.51 -25.48 7.34
N PRO A 65 3.44 -24.70 7.56
CA PRO A 65 2.62 -24.78 8.77
C PRO A 65 2.00 -26.16 9.00
N LYS A 66 1.59 -26.89 7.94
CA LYS A 66 1.03 -28.25 8.06
C LYS A 66 2.08 -29.25 8.52
N VAL A 67 3.32 -29.10 8.04
CA VAL A 67 4.44 -29.95 8.49
C VAL A 67 4.83 -29.58 9.91
N MET A 68 4.88 -28.30 10.23
CA MET A 68 5.23 -27.81 11.57
C MET A 68 4.22 -28.25 12.64
N ALA A 69 2.94 -28.39 12.28
CA ALA A 69 1.91 -28.92 13.18
C ALA A 69 2.23 -30.34 13.67
N ARG A 70 2.96 -31.17 12.88
CA ARG A 70 3.41 -32.50 13.31
C ARG A 70 4.43 -32.40 14.44
N ALA A 71 5.34 -31.43 14.41
CA ALA A 71 6.30 -31.19 15.49
C ALA A 71 5.59 -30.72 16.76
N THR A 72 4.61 -29.81 16.63
CA THR A 72 3.81 -29.33 17.76
C THR A 72 3.00 -30.45 18.38
N ASN A 73 2.35 -31.28 17.59
CA ASN A 73 1.59 -32.43 18.09
C ASN A 73 2.49 -33.48 18.80
N ALA A 74 3.67 -33.76 18.24
CA ALA A 74 4.64 -34.66 18.88
C ALA A 74 5.16 -34.10 20.21
N LEU A 75 5.34 -32.77 20.31
CA LEU A 75 5.72 -32.10 21.55
C LEU A 75 4.62 -32.23 22.61
N VAL A 76 3.34 -31.93 22.23
CA VAL A 76 2.20 -32.04 23.15
C VAL A 76 1.98 -33.46 23.62
N GLU A 77 2.05 -34.43 22.71
CA GLU A 77 1.91 -35.86 23.05
C GLU A 77 3.05 -36.33 23.94
N GLY A 78 4.29 -35.96 23.64
CA GLY A 78 5.45 -36.26 24.46
C GLY A 78 5.40 -35.64 25.85
N LEU A 79 4.91 -34.43 25.97
CA LEU A 79 4.69 -33.76 27.26
C LEU A 79 3.61 -34.48 28.07
N GLY A 80 2.50 -34.87 27.44
CA GLY A 80 1.45 -35.68 28.08
C GLY A 80 1.99 -37.02 28.63
N LYS A 81 2.77 -37.73 27.84
CA LYS A 81 3.45 -38.99 28.25
C LYS A 81 4.44 -38.78 29.43
N LYS A 82 5.16 -37.67 29.44
CA LYS A 82 6.09 -37.30 30.50
C LYS A 82 5.36 -37.00 31.81
N ILE A 83 4.24 -36.24 31.73
CA ILE A 83 3.41 -35.91 32.91
C ILE A 83 2.76 -37.20 33.48
N ALA A 84 2.32 -38.11 32.62
CA ALA A 84 1.73 -39.40 33.00
C ALA A 84 2.76 -40.42 33.45
N GLY A 85 4.07 -40.11 33.40
CA GLY A 85 5.16 -41.04 33.78
C GLY A 85 5.36 -42.22 32.83
N THR A 86 4.75 -42.18 31.63
CA THR A 86 4.72 -43.29 30.65
C THR A 86 5.73 -43.15 29.50
N GLY A 87 6.47 -42.02 29.43
CA GLY A 87 7.43 -41.81 28.33
C GLY A 87 8.16 -40.48 28.38
N SER A 88 8.89 -40.17 27.32
CA SER A 88 9.64 -38.92 27.14
C SER A 88 9.31 -38.23 25.82
N ILE A 89 9.71 -36.98 25.69
CA ILE A 89 9.55 -36.20 24.44
C ILE A 89 10.61 -36.67 23.44
N ASP A 90 10.19 -37.02 22.22
CA ASP A 90 11.11 -37.41 21.14
C ASP A 90 11.64 -36.14 20.43
N PHE A 91 12.71 -35.57 20.99
CA PHE A 91 13.39 -34.40 20.39
C PHE A 91 14.03 -34.73 19.04
N THR A 92 14.39 -35.99 18.79
CA THR A 92 15.02 -36.42 17.53
C THR A 92 14.00 -36.32 16.38
N TYR A 93 12.77 -36.77 16.62
CA TYR A 93 11.67 -36.62 15.63
C TYR A 93 11.34 -35.16 15.40
N ILE A 94 11.21 -34.37 16.47
CA ILE A 94 10.92 -32.93 16.36
C ILE A 94 12.01 -32.22 15.54
N ALA A 95 13.31 -32.51 15.83
CA ALA A 95 14.41 -31.91 15.07
C ALA A 95 14.38 -32.27 13.58
N LYS A 96 14.05 -33.53 13.23
CA LYS A 96 13.88 -33.92 11.82
C LYS A 96 12.76 -33.15 11.12
N VAL A 97 11.62 -33.00 11.78
CA VAL A 97 10.47 -32.23 11.23
C VAL A 97 10.84 -30.76 11.04
N LEU A 98 11.54 -30.15 12.00
CA LEU A 98 11.99 -28.76 11.91
C LEU A 98 13.01 -28.56 10.78
N LEU A 99 13.99 -29.47 10.64
CA LEU A 99 14.96 -29.46 9.54
C LEU A 99 14.27 -29.58 8.17
N PHE A 100 13.30 -30.47 8.06
CA PHE A 100 12.51 -30.61 6.83
C PHE A 100 11.72 -29.35 6.52
N THR A 101 11.08 -28.74 7.53
CA THR A 101 10.35 -27.47 7.39
C THR A 101 11.29 -26.33 6.97
N LEU A 102 12.48 -26.26 7.55
CA LEU A 102 13.52 -25.31 7.15
C LEU A 102 13.89 -25.49 5.67
N GLY A 103 14.05 -26.74 5.22
CA GLY A 103 14.32 -27.06 3.81
C GLY A 103 13.21 -26.56 2.89
N LEU A 104 11.93 -26.74 3.27
CA LEU A 104 10.80 -26.22 2.51
C LEU A 104 10.83 -24.68 2.38
N TYR A 105 11.14 -23.98 3.47
CA TYR A 105 11.25 -22.51 3.44
C TYR A 105 12.43 -22.01 2.63
N ILE A 106 13.58 -22.71 2.70
CA ILE A 106 14.74 -22.39 1.84
C ILE A 106 14.37 -22.57 0.37
N CYS A 107 13.73 -23.68 0.00
CA CYS A 107 13.24 -23.88 -1.36
C CYS A 107 12.28 -22.76 -1.80
N SER A 108 11.31 -22.42 -0.94
CA SER A 108 10.38 -21.32 -1.22
C SER A 108 11.13 -20.00 -1.46
N ALA A 109 12.12 -19.68 -0.62
CA ALA A 109 12.93 -18.46 -0.75
C ALA A 109 13.73 -18.44 -2.06
N VAL A 110 14.33 -19.55 -2.47
CA VAL A 110 15.07 -19.68 -3.74
C VAL A 110 14.14 -19.46 -4.92
N PHE A 111 12.97 -20.09 -4.95
CA PHE A 111 12.01 -19.91 -6.04
C PHE A 111 11.47 -18.47 -6.10
N SER A 112 11.19 -17.86 -4.94
CA SER A 112 10.80 -16.45 -4.84
C SER A 112 11.90 -15.50 -5.32
N PHE A 113 13.15 -15.77 -5.01
CA PHE A 113 14.29 -15.00 -5.48
C PHE A 113 14.43 -15.07 -7.01
N ILE A 114 14.35 -16.28 -7.59
CA ILE A 114 14.40 -16.47 -9.05
C ILE A 114 13.25 -15.72 -9.73
N GLN A 115 12.04 -15.82 -9.18
CA GLN A 115 10.87 -15.06 -9.62
C GLN A 115 11.15 -13.55 -9.67
N GLY A 116 11.70 -13.00 -8.57
CA GLY A 116 12.04 -11.58 -8.47
C GLY A 116 13.10 -11.15 -9.50
N MET A 117 14.12 -11.97 -9.71
CA MET A 117 15.14 -11.71 -10.74
C MET A 117 14.54 -11.66 -12.15
N ILE A 118 13.69 -12.61 -12.51
CA ILE A 118 13.02 -12.64 -13.82
C ILE A 118 12.15 -11.40 -13.99
N MET A 119 11.33 -11.06 -12.96
CA MET A 119 10.44 -9.90 -13.01
C MET A 119 11.20 -8.59 -13.14
N THR A 120 12.30 -8.43 -12.39
CA THR A 120 13.19 -7.27 -12.50
C THR A 120 13.78 -7.17 -13.93
N GLY A 121 14.21 -8.29 -14.52
CA GLY A 121 14.69 -8.33 -15.90
C GLY A 121 13.64 -7.88 -16.92
N ILE A 122 12.38 -8.32 -16.77
CA ILE A 122 11.25 -7.91 -17.61
C ILE A 122 11.03 -6.39 -17.49
N THR A 123 10.99 -5.89 -16.25
CA THR A 123 10.76 -4.48 -15.96
C THR A 123 11.84 -3.60 -16.55
N GLN A 124 13.12 -3.95 -16.37
CA GLN A 124 14.24 -3.17 -16.91
C GLN A 124 14.23 -3.13 -18.45
N LYS A 125 13.96 -4.26 -19.11
CA LYS A 125 13.81 -4.30 -20.57
C LYS A 125 12.62 -3.45 -21.05
N THR A 126 11.53 -3.43 -20.29
CA THR A 126 10.35 -2.62 -20.60
C THR A 126 10.68 -1.13 -20.46
N CYS A 127 11.32 -0.71 -19.36
CA CYS A 127 11.76 0.67 -19.15
C CYS A 127 12.75 1.13 -20.21
N TYR A 128 13.72 0.31 -20.55
CA TYR A 128 14.68 0.60 -21.63
C TYR A 128 13.96 0.88 -22.97
N ARG A 129 13.01 0.01 -23.32
CA ARG A 129 12.22 0.18 -24.54
C ARG A 129 11.37 1.44 -24.51
N MET A 130 10.72 1.73 -23.39
CA MET A 130 9.93 2.95 -23.22
C MET A 130 10.80 4.20 -23.38
N ARG A 131 11.97 4.23 -22.75
CA ARG A 131 12.91 5.36 -22.90
C ARG A 131 13.34 5.53 -24.36
N LYS A 132 13.66 4.44 -25.05
CA LYS A 132 14.02 4.46 -26.47
C LYS A 132 12.89 5.05 -27.31
N GLU A 133 11.67 4.54 -27.16
CA GLU A 133 10.49 5.01 -27.93
C GLU A 133 10.16 6.48 -27.63
N ILE A 134 10.29 6.93 -26.36
CA ILE A 134 10.09 8.33 -25.97
C ILE A 134 11.17 9.20 -26.61
N SER A 135 12.45 8.80 -26.55
CA SER A 135 13.56 9.55 -27.15
C SER A 135 13.40 9.68 -28.67
N GLU A 136 13.06 8.59 -29.36
CA GLU A 136 12.78 8.62 -30.81
C GLU A 136 11.60 9.53 -31.14
N LYS A 137 10.55 9.52 -30.30
CA LYS A 137 9.38 10.37 -30.49
C LYS A 137 9.72 11.85 -30.28
N ILE A 138 10.50 12.17 -29.27
CA ILE A 138 10.96 13.53 -28.98
C ILE A 138 11.71 14.12 -30.18
N ASN A 139 12.60 13.35 -30.80
CA ASN A 139 13.35 13.79 -31.98
C ASN A 139 12.46 14.07 -33.21
N ARG A 140 11.21 13.60 -33.22
CA ARG A 140 10.23 13.82 -34.31
C ARG A 140 9.15 14.86 -33.94
N MET A 141 9.23 15.46 -32.74
CA MET A 141 8.23 16.44 -32.29
C MET A 141 8.46 17.80 -32.93
N PRO A 142 7.40 18.55 -33.29
CA PRO A 142 7.54 19.89 -33.83
C PRO A 142 8.05 20.87 -32.75
N MET A 143 8.76 21.94 -33.21
CA MET A 143 9.32 22.98 -32.30
C MET A 143 8.28 23.59 -31.36
N LYS A 144 7.04 23.77 -31.81
CA LYS A 144 5.93 24.27 -30.99
C LYS A 144 5.72 23.49 -29.69
N TYR A 145 6.06 22.19 -29.67
CA TYR A 145 5.97 21.37 -28.47
C TYR A 145 7.00 21.81 -27.43
N PHE A 146 8.22 22.11 -27.85
CA PHE A 146 9.30 22.54 -26.96
C PHE A 146 9.14 23.98 -26.48
N GLU A 147 8.54 24.84 -27.28
CA GLU A 147 8.20 26.23 -26.89
C GLU A 147 7.14 26.28 -25.78
N SER A 148 6.24 25.30 -25.74
CA SER A 148 5.14 25.24 -24.76
C SER A 148 5.50 24.52 -23.45
N ARG A 149 6.71 23.96 -23.32
CA ARG A 149 7.14 23.15 -22.15
C ARG A 149 8.56 23.47 -21.75
N THR A 150 8.86 23.27 -20.47
CA THR A 150 10.23 23.42 -19.97
C THR A 150 11.07 22.20 -20.34
N TYR A 151 12.34 22.41 -20.59
CA TYR A 151 13.29 21.33 -20.87
C TYR A 151 13.34 20.28 -19.75
N GLY A 152 13.25 20.75 -18.49
CA GLY A 152 13.19 19.89 -17.32
C GLY A 152 11.96 18.98 -17.26
N GLU A 153 10.78 19.45 -17.73
CA GLU A 153 9.57 18.63 -17.80
C GLU A 153 9.74 17.47 -18.79
N VAL A 154 10.31 17.74 -19.96
CA VAL A 154 10.55 16.71 -20.99
C VAL A 154 11.56 15.68 -20.51
N LEU A 155 12.65 16.14 -19.88
CA LEU A 155 13.68 15.26 -19.31
C LEU A 155 13.13 14.39 -18.18
N SER A 156 12.34 14.98 -17.29
CA SER A 156 11.68 14.25 -16.17
C SER A 156 10.83 13.10 -16.65
N ARG A 157 10.14 13.24 -17.78
CA ARG A 157 9.33 12.14 -18.36
C ARG A 157 10.16 10.95 -18.81
N ILE A 158 11.37 11.18 -19.36
CA ILE A 158 12.26 10.10 -19.80
C ILE A 158 12.92 9.40 -18.63
N THR A 159 13.24 10.15 -17.58
CA THR A 159 13.95 9.63 -16.41
C THR A 159 12.96 9.22 -15.31
N ASN A 160 12.41 10.17 -14.58
CA ASN A 160 11.64 9.92 -13.37
C ASN A 160 10.31 9.19 -13.60
N ASP A 161 9.56 9.56 -14.66
CA ASP A 161 8.25 8.94 -14.90
C ASP A 161 8.41 7.49 -15.36
N VAL A 162 9.40 7.19 -16.19
CA VAL A 162 9.68 5.82 -16.62
C VAL A 162 10.21 4.97 -15.47
N ASP A 163 11.04 5.53 -14.59
CA ASP A 163 11.53 4.82 -13.39
C ASP A 163 10.41 4.55 -12.40
N THR A 164 9.55 5.53 -12.15
CA THR A 164 8.36 5.38 -11.29
C THR A 164 7.40 4.32 -11.83
N LEU A 165 7.15 4.33 -13.16
CA LEU A 165 6.39 3.29 -13.85
C LEU A 165 7.05 1.92 -13.68
N GLY A 166 8.37 1.82 -13.88
CA GLY A 166 9.11 0.58 -13.72
C GLY A 166 9.01 0.02 -12.30
N GLN A 167 9.24 0.83 -11.30
CA GLN A 167 9.10 0.42 -9.90
C GLN A 167 7.67 -0.03 -9.58
N GLY A 168 6.68 0.75 -9.99
CA GLY A 168 5.27 0.42 -9.82
C GLY A 168 4.88 -0.88 -10.51
N LEU A 169 5.35 -1.12 -11.73
CA LEU A 169 5.13 -2.35 -12.48
C LEU A 169 5.74 -3.56 -11.78
N ASN A 170 7.01 -3.48 -11.41
CA ASN A 170 7.70 -4.56 -10.72
C ASN A 170 6.97 -4.93 -9.43
N GLN A 171 6.69 -3.95 -8.59
CA GLN A 171 6.01 -4.14 -7.32
C GLN A 171 4.58 -4.68 -7.50
N SER A 172 3.77 -4.03 -8.36
CA SER A 172 2.35 -4.37 -8.50
C SER A 172 2.14 -5.75 -9.14
N ILE A 173 2.87 -6.06 -10.21
CA ILE A 173 2.72 -7.35 -10.90
C ILE A 173 3.21 -8.49 -10.01
N THR A 174 4.35 -8.33 -9.35
CA THR A 174 4.86 -9.32 -8.40
C THR A 174 3.85 -9.55 -7.28
N THR A 175 3.34 -8.47 -6.66
CA THR A 175 2.35 -8.58 -5.58
C THR A 175 1.06 -9.25 -6.05
N ILE A 176 0.53 -8.91 -7.22
CA ILE A 176 -0.70 -9.54 -7.75
C ILE A 176 -0.48 -11.05 -7.94
N ILE A 177 0.61 -11.44 -8.60
CA ILE A 177 0.90 -12.86 -8.88
C ILE A 177 1.07 -13.63 -7.58
N THR A 178 1.88 -13.13 -6.64
CA THR A 178 2.11 -13.81 -5.36
C THR A 178 0.87 -13.85 -4.48
N SER A 179 0.07 -12.78 -4.44
CA SER A 179 -1.18 -12.73 -3.67
C SER A 179 -2.23 -13.72 -4.20
N VAL A 180 -2.39 -13.78 -5.52
CA VAL A 180 -3.32 -14.75 -6.14
C VAL A 180 -2.85 -16.18 -5.87
N ALA A 181 -1.57 -16.48 -6.06
CA ALA A 181 -1.01 -17.80 -5.79
C ALA A 181 -1.18 -18.17 -4.30
N THR A 182 -0.90 -17.24 -3.38
CA THR A 182 -1.05 -17.45 -1.95
C THR A 182 -2.52 -17.65 -1.56
N LEU A 183 -3.43 -16.84 -2.10
CA LEU A 183 -4.87 -17.00 -1.84
C LEU A 183 -5.36 -18.38 -2.23
N ILE A 184 -5.04 -18.82 -3.45
CA ILE A 184 -5.42 -20.14 -3.95
C ILE A 184 -4.75 -21.24 -3.11
N GLY A 185 -3.45 -21.11 -2.86
CA GLY A 185 -2.69 -22.10 -2.07
C GLY A 185 -3.24 -22.27 -0.66
N VAL A 186 -3.52 -21.15 0.03
CA VAL A 186 -4.10 -21.16 1.38
C VAL A 186 -5.50 -21.75 1.38
N LEU A 187 -6.36 -21.39 0.43
CA LEU A 187 -7.71 -21.96 0.32
C LEU A 187 -7.68 -23.47 0.11
N VAL A 188 -6.85 -23.95 -0.81
CA VAL A 188 -6.68 -25.40 -1.05
C VAL A 188 -6.16 -26.10 0.21
N MET A 189 -5.19 -25.52 0.90
CA MET A 189 -4.65 -26.10 2.14
C MET A 189 -5.70 -26.12 3.25
N MET A 190 -6.45 -25.04 3.45
CA MET A 190 -7.51 -24.94 4.47
C MET A 190 -8.60 -26.01 4.22
N LEU A 191 -9.04 -26.16 2.96
CA LEU A 191 -10.00 -27.22 2.57
C LEU A 191 -9.44 -28.61 2.82
N SER A 192 -8.13 -28.83 2.61
CA SER A 192 -7.48 -30.14 2.86
C SER A 192 -7.32 -30.47 4.35
N ILE A 193 -7.33 -29.48 5.24
CA ILE A 193 -7.20 -29.66 6.70
C ILE A 193 -8.57 -29.82 7.33
N SER A 194 -9.46 -28.86 7.10
CA SER A 194 -10.82 -28.87 7.66
C SER A 194 -11.77 -28.03 6.82
N PRO A 195 -12.69 -28.64 6.06
CA PRO A 195 -13.69 -27.91 5.29
C PRO A 195 -14.60 -27.02 6.18
N LEU A 196 -14.93 -27.50 7.39
CA LEU A 196 -15.76 -26.76 8.34
C LEU A 196 -15.10 -25.45 8.78
N MET A 197 -13.82 -25.49 9.16
CA MET A 197 -13.06 -24.29 9.55
C MET A 197 -12.89 -23.33 8.37
N THR A 198 -12.75 -23.86 7.15
CA THR A 198 -12.68 -23.04 5.94
C THR A 198 -14.01 -22.31 5.70
N LEU A 199 -15.14 -22.99 5.90
CA LEU A 199 -16.46 -22.38 5.77
C LEU A 199 -16.64 -21.24 6.78
N ILE A 200 -16.25 -21.48 8.04
CA ILE A 200 -16.31 -20.46 9.10
C ILE A 200 -15.46 -19.23 8.70
N ALA A 201 -14.21 -19.44 8.27
CA ALA A 201 -13.34 -18.37 7.83
C ALA A 201 -13.92 -17.57 6.64
N LEU A 202 -14.54 -18.27 5.65
CA LEU A 202 -15.18 -17.63 4.51
C LEU A 202 -16.43 -16.81 4.91
N VAL A 203 -17.14 -17.17 5.98
CA VAL A 203 -18.28 -16.40 6.52
C VAL A 203 -17.79 -15.19 7.31
N ILE A 204 -16.69 -15.33 8.06
CA ILE A 204 -16.10 -14.23 8.84
C ILE A 204 -15.61 -13.10 7.93
N LEU A 205 -15.04 -13.41 6.77
CA LEU A 205 -14.51 -12.37 5.86
C LEU A 205 -15.54 -11.31 5.45
N PRO A 206 -16.73 -11.64 4.90
CA PRO A 206 -17.72 -10.65 4.54
C PRO A 206 -18.29 -9.90 5.76
N ILE A 207 -18.40 -10.55 6.92
CA ILE A 207 -18.80 -9.89 8.18
C ILE A 207 -17.78 -8.83 8.56
N SER A 208 -16.49 -9.17 8.56
CA SER A 208 -15.40 -8.23 8.84
C SER A 208 -15.39 -7.06 7.85
N MET A 209 -15.52 -7.35 6.55
CA MET A 209 -15.59 -6.30 5.52
C MET A 209 -16.81 -5.39 5.69
N GLY A 210 -17.95 -5.95 6.08
CA GLY A 210 -19.17 -5.19 6.37
C GLY A 210 -19.00 -4.26 7.57
N LEU A 211 -18.42 -4.75 8.67
CA LEU A 211 -18.14 -3.97 9.87
C LEU A 211 -17.14 -2.84 9.57
N ILE A 212 -16.04 -3.13 8.87
CA ILE A 212 -15.06 -2.11 8.46
C ILE A 212 -15.73 -1.08 7.57
N GLY A 213 -16.49 -1.51 6.57
CA GLY A 213 -17.19 -0.62 5.65
C GLY A 213 -18.16 0.31 6.36
N PHE A 214 -18.90 -0.21 7.37
CA PHE A 214 -19.81 0.57 8.19
C PHE A 214 -19.07 1.64 9.01
N VAL A 215 -18.01 1.24 9.73
CA VAL A 215 -17.19 2.15 10.54
C VAL A 215 -16.53 3.21 9.65
N THR A 216 -15.93 2.80 8.52
CA THR A 216 -15.30 3.72 7.56
C THR A 216 -16.29 4.74 7.01
N LYS A 217 -17.47 4.28 6.58
CA LYS A 217 -18.52 5.19 6.05
C LYS A 217 -18.96 6.23 7.08
N LYS A 218 -19.07 5.81 8.34
CA LYS A 218 -19.46 6.71 9.44
C LYS A 218 -18.33 7.66 9.83
N SER A 219 -17.09 7.17 9.88
CA SER A 219 -15.89 7.97 10.19
C SER A 219 -15.59 9.01 9.11
N GLN A 220 -15.85 8.67 7.83
CA GLN A 220 -15.50 9.54 6.70
C GLN A 220 -16.22 10.90 6.73
N LYS A 221 -17.44 10.96 7.29
CA LYS A 221 -18.16 12.22 7.48
C LYS A 221 -17.38 13.16 8.42
N TYR A 222 -16.94 12.64 9.55
CA TYR A 222 -16.21 13.41 10.55
C TYR A 222 -14.80 13.76 10.07
N PHE A 223 -14.16 12.84 9.35
CA PHE A 223 -12.85 13.10 8.75
C PHE A 223 -12.89 14.25 7.73
N ARG A 224 -13.93 14.31 6.89
CA ARG A 224 -14.11 15.42 5.94
C ARG A 224 -14.33 16.74 6.68
N ALA A 225 -15.20 16.75 7.69
CA ALA A 225 -15.43 17.94 8.50
C ALA A 225 -14.14 18.38 9.19
N GLN A 226 -13.37 17.46 9.78
CA GLN A 226 -12.07 17.75 10.36
C GLN A 226 -11.11 18.43 9.37
N GLN A 227 -11.00 17.93 8.13
CA GLN A 227 -10.13 18.53 7.12
C GLN A 227 -10.62 19.91 6.66
N GLU A 228 -11.93 20.08 6.53
CA GLU A 228 -12.56 21.35 6.16
C GLU A 228 -12.31 22.42 7.23
N TYR A 229 -12.63 22.11 8.49
CA TYR A 229 -12.45 23.07 9.60
C TYR A 229 -10.99 23.31 9.95
N LEU A 230 -10.09 22.33 9.72
CA LEU A 230 -8.65 22.56 9.79
C LEU A 230 -8.19 23.59 8.73
N GLY A 231 -8.76 23.52 7.54
CA GLY A 231 -8.54 24.53 6.49
C GLY A 231 -9.04 25.93 6.91
N HIS A 232 -10.24 26.01 7.51
CA HIS A 232 -10.79 27.28 8.02
C HIS A 232 -9.92 27.88 9.11
N ILE A 233 -9.48 27.08 10.11
CA ILE A 233 -8.58 27.56 11.16
C ILE A 233 -7.25 28.04 10.60
N ASN A 234 -6.64 27.31 9.66
CA ASN A 234 -5.41 27.77 9.03
C ASN A 234 -5.59 29.11 8.29
N GLY A 235 -6.71 29.27 7.57
CA GLY A 235 -7.07 30.53 6.93
C GLY A 235 -7.27 31.67 7.92
N GLN A 236 -8.01 31.43 9.01
CA GLN A 236 -8.21 32.38 10.09
C GLN A 236 -6.90 32.83 10.74
N VAL A 237 -6.00 31.87 11.05
CA VAL A 237 -4.67 32.17 11.62
C VAL A 237 -3.85 33.02 10.64
N GLU A 238 -3.87 32.71 9.34
CA GLU A 238 -3.15 33.50 8.34
C GLU A 238 -3.71 34.94 8.24
N GLU A 239 -5.04 35.09 8.26
CA GLU A 239 -5.74 36.37 8.21
C GLU A 239 -5.48 37.23 9.46
N VAL A 240 -5.63 36.63 10.65
CA VAL A 240 -5.40 37.30 11.94
C VAL A 240 -3.93 37.71 12.08
N TYR A 241 -3.00 36.88 11.65
CA TYR A 241 -1.57 37.18 11.70
C TYR A 241 -1.20 38.30 10.72
N GLY A 242 -1.78 38.27 9.50
CA GLY A 242 -1.60 39.30 8.48
C GLY A 242 -2.25 40.64 8.86
N GLY A 243 -3.41 40.60 9.53
CA GLY A 243 -4.21 41.75 9.95
C GLY A 243 -4.01 42.21 11.41
N HIS A 244 -3.01 41.65 12.12
CA HIS A 244 -2.87 41.85 13.58
C HIS A 244 -2.83 43.31 14.02
N LEU A 245 -2.16 44.18 13.27
CA LEU A 245 -2.12 45.62 13.57
C LEU A 245 -3.50 46.29 13.47
N VAL A 246 -4.31 45.84 12.50
CA VAL A 246 -5.68 46.37 12.31
C VAL A 246 -6.57 45.90 13.46
N ILE A 247 -6.52 44.63 13.83
CA ILE A 247 -7.27 44.06 14.95
C ILE A 247 -6.96 44.85 16.24
N LYS A 248 -5.68 45.11 16.49
CA LYS A 248 -5.21 45.92 17.64
C LYS A 248 -5.71 47.36 17.58
N ALA A 249 -5.62 48.00 16.42
CA ALA A 249 -6.06 49.42 16.24
C ALA A 249 -7.54 49.60 16.52
N PHE A 250 -8.37 48.57 16.22
CA PHE A 250 -9.83 48.63 16.41
C PHE A 250 -10.32 47.89 17.67
N ASN A 251 -9.42 47.42 18.56
CA ASN A 251 -9.72 46.67 19.78
C ASN A 251 -10.64 45.45 19.56
N ARG A 252 -10.42 44.70 18.47
CA ARG A 252 -11.27 43.55 18.07
C ARG A 252 -10.68 42.20 18.46
N GLU A 253 -9.72 42.14 19.37
CA GLU A 253 -9.06 40.89 19.80
C GLU A 253 -10.07 39.88 20.37
N LYS A 254 -10.99 40.37 21.22
CA LYS A 254 -11.99 39.48 21.84
C LYS A 254 -12.92 38.82 20.82
N ASP A 255 -13.40 39.60 19.84
CA ASP A 255 -14.28 39.12 18.79
C ASP A 255 -13.57 38.08 17.92
N THR A 256 -12.31 38.33 17.59
CA THR A 256 -11.46 37.42 16.83
C THR A 256 -11.21 36.10 17.56
N ILE A 257 -10.97 36.15 18.87
CA ILE A 257 -10.79 34.94 19.69
C ILE A 257 -12.10 34.14 19.77
N GLU A 258 -13.23 34.81 19.98
CA GLU A 258 -14.54 34.15 20.05
C GLU A 258 -14.89 33.43 18.74
N GLU A 259 -14.59 34.04 17.58
CA GLU A 259 -14.78 33.43 16.27
C GLU A 259 -13.87 32.24 16.05
N PHE A 260 -12.60 32.33 16.49
CA PHE A 260 -11.67 31.23 16.46
C PHE A 260 -12.13 30.05 17.34
N GLU A 261 -12.57 30.32 18.55
CA GLU A 261 -13.07 29.29 19.47
C GLU A 261 -14.25 28.54 18.90
N LYS A 262 -15.23 29.22 18.30
CA LYS A 262 -16.38 28.60 17.60
C LYS A 262 -15.92 27.62 16.51
N THR A 263 -14.97 28.02 15.70
CA THR A 263 -14.42 27.17 14.62
C THR A 263 -13.61 26.02 15.19
N ASN A 264 -12.83 26.26 16.26
CA ASN A 264 -12.02 25.27 16.92
C ASN A 264 -12.88 24.20 17.65
N ASP A 265 -14.00 24.56 18.23
CA ASP A 265 -14.92 23.62 18.86
C ASP A 265 -15.51 22.64 17.85
N ILE A 266 -15.85 23.10 16.65
CA ILE A 266 -16.33 22.23 15.57
C ILE A 266 -15.21 21.31 15.08
N LEU A 267 -13.98 21.84 14.96
CA LEU A 267 -12.80 21.03 14.62
C LEU A 267 -12.55 19.96 15.69
N TYR A 268 -12.58 20.34 16.97
CA TYR A 268 -12.39 19.41 18.10
C TYR A 268 -13.43 18.29 18.06
N ASP A 269 -14.72 18.63 17.93
CA ASP A 269 -15.82 17.65 17.89
C ASP A 269 -15.69 16.68 16.71
N SER A 270 -15.30 17.19 15.55
CA SER A 270 -15.09 16.39 14.35
C SER A 270 -13.83 15.52 14.45
N ALA A 271 -12.76 16.07 15.00
CA ALA A 271 -11.47 15.38 15.13
C ALA A 271 -11.55 14.21 16.12
N TRP A 272 -12.12 14.44 17.32
CA TRP A 272 -12.21 13.36 18.31
C TRP A 272 -13.14 12.22 17.84
N LYS A 273 -14.28 12.54 17.19
CA LYS A 273 -15.20 11.52 16.63
C LYS A 273 -14.56 10.73 15.49
N SER A 274 -13.82 11.42 14.61
CA SER A 274 -13.05 10.79 13.54
C SER A 274 -12.00 9.84 14.09
N GLN A 275 -11.22 10.30 15.08
CA GLN A 275 -10.15 9.54 15.69
C GLN A 275 -10.66 8.34 16.50
N PHE A 276 -11.75 8.54 17.26
CA PHE A 276 -12.38 7.46 18.03
C PHE A 276 -12.89 6.34 17.11
N LEU A 277 -13.67 6.70 16.07
CA LEU A 277 -14.19 5.72 15.13
C LEU A 277 -13.06 4.99 14.36
N SER A 278 -12.01 5.72 13.96
CA SER A 278 -10.85 5.11 13.29
C SER A 278 -10.06 4.22 14.24
N GLY A 279 -9.91 4.62 15.51
CA GLY A 279 -9.23 3.84 16.53
C GLY A 279 -9.96 2.54 16.91
N MET A 280 -11.29 2.50 16.76
CA MET A 280 -12.08 1.28 16.99
C MET A 280 -11.87 0.21 15.90
N MET A 281 -11.32 0.56 14.74
CA MET A 281 -11.15 -0.42 13.65
C MET A 281 -10.24 -1.59 14.06
N GLN A 282 -9.14 -1.31 14.74
CA GLN A 282 -8.20 -2.35 15.16
C GLN A 282 -8.78 -3.29 16.23
N PRO A 283 -9.39 -2.81 17.33
CA PRO A 283 -10.07 -3.69 18.27
C PRO A 283 -11.20 -4.53 17.65
N ILE A 284 -12.00 -3.96 16.75
CA ILE A 284 -13.04 -4.69 16.03
C ILE A 284 -12.45 -5.82 15.20
N MET A 285 -11.36 -5.53 14.45
CA MET A 285 -10.67 -6.54 13.65
C MET A 285 -10.03 -7.66 14.47
N MET A 286 -9.57 -7.35 15.69
CA MET A 286 -9.01 -8.36 16.61
C MET A 286 -10.09 -9.21 17.28
N PHE A 287 -11.29 -8.67 17.48
CA PHE A 287 -12.41 -9.39 18.05
C PHE A 287 -13.05 -10.37 17.07
N VAL A 288 -13.14 -10.00 15.80
CA VAL A 288 -13.69 -10.82 14.72
C VAL A 288 -12.72 -11.90 14.27
#